data_497c88e3139dc9ffb81ba54a796c73de
#
_entry.id   497c88e3139dc9ffb81ba54a796c73de
#
_cell.length_a   1.000
_cell.length_b   1.000
_cell.length_c   1.000
_cell.angle_alpha   90.00
_cell.angle_beta   90.00
_cell.angle_gamma   90.00
#
_symmetry.space_group_name_H-M   'P 1'
#
loop_
_entity.id
_entity.type
_entity.pdbx_description
1 polymer ?
#
loop_
_entity_poly.entity_id
_entity_poly.type
_entity_poly.pdbx_seq_one_letter_code
_entity_poly.pdbx_strand_id
1 'polypeptide(L)'
;FRLKDYQPGKMVLGTRQQKAADSELYSKGEKPEAIVDYPVSATDYEAVDIFNWQEEAAGMISQMEFIRRVDVQSETVERYIREGMIIPDLIVPMSEHRVFRYFKEETLEATARQYGWRLINDENRKLLFMDMVRQMDMSYSYKPVFLKAVLAKADSRGKVRLDDISAYFRDFYEQRRSAGLVVEKPNSIFTKGGYTDKEAQRNILANPFKRFEDMQMMRHTKTLGIIEVEPTVWKTLTQEEKDEIITICNEKLMQYYSRFS
;
A
#
# COMPACT_ATOMS: atom_id res chain seq x y z
N PHE A 1 -6.76 -24.72 5.59
CA PHE A 1 -6.67 -25.68 4.48
C PHE A 1 -5.30 -26.34 4.49
N ARG A 2 -5.25 -27.67 4.65
CA ARG A 2 -4.01 -28.43 4.45
C ARG A 2 -4.14 -29.15 3.11
N LEU A 3 -3.59 -28.54 2.05
CA LEU A 3 -3.58 -29.09 0.68
C LEU A 3 -3.03 -30.53 0.57
N LYS A 4 -2.18 -30.94 1.53
CA LYS A 4 -1.59 -32.29 1.54
C LYS A 4 -2.58 -33.41 1.86
N ASP A 5 -3.78 -33.08 2.35
CA ASP A 5 -4.81 -34.05 2.69
C ASP A 5 -5.92 -34.13 1.62
N TYR A 6 -5.73 -33.41 0.48
CA TYR A 6 -6.66 -33.43 -0.64
C TYR A 6 -6.57 -34.75 -1.41
N GLN A 7 -7.64 -35.49 -1.44
CA GLN A 7 -7.84 -36.62 -2.34
C GLN A 7 -8.98 -36.25 -3.32
N PRO A 8 -8.80 -36.43 -4.65
CA PRO A 8 -9.87 -36.21 -5.62
C PRO A 8 -11.15 -36.96 -5.20
N GLY A 9 -12.27 -36.25 -5.08
CA GLY A 9 -13.54 -36.79 -4.64
C GLY A 9 -13.77 -36.86 -3.13
N LYS A 10 -12.81 -36.38 -2.30
CA LYS A 10 -12.98 -36.23 -0.86
C LYS A 10 -12.68 -34.79 -0.46
N MET A 11 -13.65 -34.06 0.01
CA MET A 11 -13.50 -32.68 0.41
C MET A 11 -13.36 -32.56 1.93
N VAL A 12 -12.26 -31.97 2.39
CA VAL A 12 -12.09 -31.56 3.78
C VAL A 12 -12.65 -30.14 3.90
N LEU A 13 -13.84 -30.02 4.42
CA LEU A 13 -14.50 -28.73 4.65
C LEU A 13 -13.81 -27.95 5.77
N GLY A 14 -13.12 -26.89 5.42
CA GLY A 14 -12.55 -25.95 6.40
C GLY A 14 -13.57 -24.92 6.89
N THR A 15 -14.84 -25.22 6.94
CA THR A 15 -15.92 -24.32 7.37
C THR A 15 -16.05 -24.23 8.89
N ARG A 16 -16.73 -23.19 9.40
CA ARG A 16 -17.09 -23.10 10.83
C ARG A 16 -17.90 -24.31 11.29
N GLN A 17 -18.77 -24.83 10.44
CA GLN A 17 -19.59 -26.00 10.70
C GLN A 17 -18.74 -27.26 10.83
N GLN A 18 -17.73 -27.44 9.98
CA GLN A 18 -16.78 -28.56 10.09
C GLN A 18 -16.02 -28.52 11.40
N LYS A 19 -15.47 -27.33 11.77
CA LYS A 19 -14.76 -27.19 13.05
C LYS A 19 -15.63 -27.44 14.27
N ALA A 20 -16.91 -27.12 14.22
CA ALA A 20 -17.87 -27.38 15.26
C ALA A 20 -18.18 -28.91 15.35
N ALA A 21 -18.39 -29.56 14.21
CA ALA A 21 -18.61 -31.01 14.13
C ALA A 21 -17.38 -31.81 14.60
N ASP A 22 -16.18 -31.41 14.15
CA ASP A 22 -14.92 -32.01 14.60
C ASP A 22 -14.73 -31.84 16.11
N SER A 23 -15.02 -30.66 16.65
CA SER A 23 -14.94 -30.42 18.10
C SER A 23 -15.93 -31.28 18.90
N GLU A 24 -17.14 -31.50 18.37
CA GLU A 24 -18.12 -32.35 19.01
C GLU A 24 -17.73 -33.83 18.97
N LEU A 25 -17.19 -34.30 17.84
CA LEU A 25 -16.70 -35.68 17.72
C LEU A 25 -15.50 -35.94 18.64
N TYR A 26 -14.54 -35.04 18.69
CA TYR A 26 -13.40 -35.10 19.60
C TYR A 26 -13.83 -35.10 21.08
N SER A 27 -14.85 -34.33 21.43
CA SER A 27 -15.38 -34.31 22.80
C SER A 27 -16.03 -35.63 23.22
N LYS A 28 -16.52 -36.42 22.24
CA LYS A 28 -17.07 -37.77 22.45
C LYS A 28 -16.01 -38.88 22.36
N GLY A 29 -14.74 -38.53 22.09
CA GLY A 29 -13.65 -39.51 21.90
C GLY A 29 -13.74 -40.27 20.57
N GLU A 30 -14.54 -39.85 19.65
CA GLU A 30 -14.69 -40.42 18.31
C GLU A 30 -13.70 -39.81 17.33
N LYS A 31 -13.13 -40.63 16.44
CA LYS A 31 -12.30 -40.12 15.37
C LYS A 31 -13.16 -39.53 14.26
N PRO A 32 -12.76 -38.41 13.62
CA PRO A 32 -13.55 -37.76 12.57
C PRO A 32 -13.56 -38.50 11.23
N GLU A 33 -13.34 -39.80 11.20
CA GLU A 33 -13.35 -40.63 9.98
C GLU A 33 -14.71 -40.61 9.27
N ALA A 34 -15.81 -40.43 10.03
CA ALA A 34 -17.16 -40.35 9.49
C ALA A 34 -17.43 -39.10 8.65
N ILE A 35 -16.59 -38.09 8.77
CA ILE A 35 -16.74 -36.79 8.03
C ILE A 35 -16.19 -36.90 6.59
N VAL A 36 -15.37 -37.94 6.33
CA VAL A 36 -14.69 -38.13 5.05
C VAL A 36 -15.64 -38.64 3.94
N ASP A 37 -16.76 -39.25 4.33
CA ASP A 37 -17.76 -39.81 3.40
C ASP A 37 -19.03 -38.96 3.25
N TYR A 38 -18.90 -37.65 3.48
CA TYR A 38 -20.02 -36.73 3.32
C TYR A 38 -20.41 -36.66 1.84
N PRO A 39 -21.70 -36.81 1.49
CA PRO A 39 -22.12 -36.59 0.12
C PRO A 39 -21.88 -35.11 -0.25
N VAL A 40 -21.13 -34.88 -1.30
CA VAL A 40 -20.81 -33.57 -1.79
C VAL A 40 -22.11 -32.86 -2.19
N SER A 41 -22.45 -31.76 -1.53
CA SER A 41 -23.63 -30.95 -1.86
C SER A 41 -23.33 -29.99 -3.01
N ALA A 42 -24.35 -29.37 -3.61
CA ALA A 42 -24.16 -28.34 -4.62
C ALA A 42 -23.32 -27.16 -4.12
N THR A 43 -23.43 -26.84 -2.83
CA THR A 43 -22.62 -25.81 -2.17
C THR A 43 -21.13 -26.21 -2.08
N ASP A 44 -20.86 -27.50 -2.00
CA ASP A 44 -19.51 -28.03 -1.96
C ASP A 44 -18.84 -27.99 -3.35
N TYR A 45 -19.62 -28.07 -4.45
CA TYR A 45 -19.12 -27.86 -5.80
C TYR A 45 -18.67 -26.43 -6.04
N GLU A 46 -19.39 -25.44 -5.54
CA GLU A 46 -18.96 -24.04 -5.60
C GLU A 46 -17.64 -23.84 -4.85
N ALA A 47 -17.43 -24.55 -3.76
CA ALA A 47 -16.18 -24.50 -3.02
C ALA A 47 -15.00 -25.22 -3.73
N VAL A 48 -15.28 -26.24 -4.58
CA VAL A 48 -14.26 -26.89 -5.42
C VAL A 48 -13.84 -25.98 -6.57
N ASP A 49 -14.78 -25.26 -7.18
CA ASP A 49 -14.45 -24.27 -8.21
C ASP A 49 -13.54 -23.13 -7.70
N ILE A 50 -13.65 -22.80 -6.40
CA ILE A 50 -12.73 -21.83 -5.77
C ILE A 50 -11.26 -22.33 -5.79
N PHE A 51 -10.98 -23.61 -5.85
CA PHE A 51 -9.61 -24.12 -5.93
C PHE A 51 -8.97 -23.91 -7.29
N ASN A 52 -9.73 -23.81 -8.36
CA ASN A 52 -9.22 -23.54 -9.69
C ASN A 52 -9.02 -22.03 -9.97
N TRP A 53 -9.51 -21.16 -9.10
CA TRP A 53 -9.37 -19.72 -9.30
C TRP A 53 -7.91 -19.26 -9.44
N GLN A 54 -6.97 -19.99 -8.83
CA GLN A 54 -5.54 -19.66 -8.93
C GLN A 54 -5.01 -19.92 -10.34
N GLU A 55 -5.51 -20.96 -11.01
CA GLU A 55 -5.17 -21.25 -12.39
C GLU A 55 -5.83 -20.24 -13.33
N GLU A 56 -7.10 -19.89 -13.08
CA GLU A 56 -7.80 -18.87 -13.85
C GLU A 56 -7.21 -17.47 -13.66
N ALA A 57 -6.74 -17.15 -12.45
CA ALA A 57 -6.06 -15.90 -12.15
C ALA A 57 -4.59 -15.89 -12.60
N ALA A 58 -4.06 -17.01 -13.11
CA ALA A 58 -2.68 -17.07 -13.56
C ALA A 58 -2.44 -16.06 -14.70
N GLY A 59 -1.44 -15.21 -14.51
CA GLY A 59 -1.15 -14.12 -15.44
C GLY A 59 -2.03 -12.88 -15.33
N MET A 60 -3.02 -12.87 -14.41
CA MET A 60 -3.80 -11.68 -14.12
C MET A 60 -3.18 -10.90 -12.95
N ILE A 61 -3.42 -9.60 -12.92
CA ILE A 61 -3.05 -8.72 -11.82
C ILE A 61 -4.19 -8.59 -10.82
N SER A 62 -3.86 -8.50 -9.54
CA SER A 62 -4.86 -8.24 -8.49
C SER A 62 -5.37 -6.80 -8.56
N GLN A 63 -6.55 -6.53 -7.95
CA GLN A 63 -7.06 -5.16 -7.81
C GLN A 63 -6.03 -4.22 -7.19
N MET A 64 -5.27 -4.69 -6.20
CA MET A 64 -4.23 -3.89 -5.58
C MET A 64 -3.10 -3.56 -6.56
N GLU A 65 -2.69 -4.52 -7.37
CA GLU A 65 -1.68 -4.30 -8.39
C GLU A 65 -2.18 -3.38 -9.50
N PHE A 66 -3.44 -3.55 -9.94
CA PHE A 66 -4.09 -2.63 -10.88
C PHE A 66 -4.04 -1.18 -10.40
N ILE A 67 -4.49 -0.94 -9.14
CA ILE A 67 -4.47 0.40 -8.50
C ILE A 67 -3.06 0.98 -8.50
N ARG A 68 -2.08 0.15 -8.22
CA ARG A 68 -0.68 0.56 -8.13
C ARG A 68 -0.02 0.88 -9.45
N ARG A 69 -0.58 0.41 -10.56
CA ARG A 69 -0.03 0.60 -11.90
C ARG A 69 -0.64 1.74 -12.69
N VAL A 70 -1.47 2.57 -12.07
CA VAL A 70 -2.07 3.76 -12.67
C VAL A 70 -1.75 5.02 -11.86
N ASP A 71 -1.53 6.14 -12.55
CA ASP A 71 -1.23 7.44 -11.97
C ASP A 71 -2.52 8.16 -11.53
N VAL A 72 -3.27 7.50 -10.63
CA VAL A 72 -4.53 8.04 -10.10
C VAL A 72 -4.72 7.58 -8.65
N GLN A 73 -5.54 8.31 -7.90
CA GLN A 73 -5.80 7.96 -6.50
C GLN A 73 -6.53 6.62 -6.39
N SER A 74 -6.13 5.80 -5.41
CA SER A 74 -6.72 4.48 -5.14
C SER A 74 -8.23 4.54 -5.00
N GLU A 75 -8.73 5.54 -4.27
CA GLU A 75 -10.17 5.74 -4.03
C GLU A 75 -10.96 5.97 -5.33
N THR A 76 -10.33 6.59 -6.33
CA THR A 76 -10.96 6.78 -7.65
C THR A 76 -11.11 5.44 -8.39
N VAL A 77 -10.06 4.62 -8.40
CA VAL A 77 -10.10 3.29 -9.03
C VAL A 77 -11.11 2.40 -8.31
N GLU A 78 -11.07 2.36 -6.98
CA GLU A 78 -12.01 1.58 -6.17
C GLU A 78 -13.46 2.00 -6.39
N ARG A 79 -13.72 3.30 -6.50
CA ARG A 79 -15.03 3.82 -6.84
C ARG A 79 -15.48 3.36 -8.22
N TYR A 80 -14.63 3.45 -9.25
CA TYR A 80 -14.96 3.04 -10.62
C TYR A 80 -15.25 1.53 -10.71
N ILE A 81 -14.50 0.71 -9.95
CA ILE A 81 -14.79 -0.72 -9.84
C ILE A 81 -16.15 -0.96 -9.18
N ARG A 82 -16.43 -0.26 -8.08
CA ARG A 82 -17.70 -0.39 -7.34
C ARG A 82 -18.91 0.08 -8.15
N GLU A 83 -18.74 1.12 -8.97
CA GLU A 83 -19.77 1.68 -9.84
C GLU A 83 -19.91 0.92 -11.17
N GLY A 84 -19.10 -0.14 -11.38
CA GLY A 84 -19.15 -0.95 -12.60
C GLY A 84 -18.56 -0.27 -13.83
N MET A 85 -17.85 0.83 -13.67
CA MET A 85 -17.15 1.52 -14.77
C MET A 85 -15.86 0.82 -15.16
N ILE A 86 -15.25 0.08 -14.23
CA ILE A 86 -14.14 -0.83 -14.46
C ILE A 86 -14.63 -2.22 -14.05
N ILE A 87 -14.67 -3.14 -14.99
CA ILE A 87 -15.18 -4.49 -14.78
C ILE A 87 -13.99 -5.44 -14.59
N PRO A 88 -13.90 -6.14 -13.45
CA PRO A 88 -12.89 -7.17 -13.25
C PRO A 88 -13.07 -8.33 -14.24
N ASP A 89 -11.98 -8.89 -14.74
CA ASP A 89 -12.01 -10.08 -15.61
C ASP A 89 -12.34 -11.36 -14.84
N LEU A 90 -11.96 -11.39 -13.54
CA LEU A 90 -12.28 -12.50 -12.64
C LEU A 90 -12.65 -11.95 -11.26
N ILE A 91 -13.74 -12.46 -10.72
CA ILE A 91 -14.21 -12.14 -9.37
C ILE A 91 -14.27 -13.44 -8.56
N VAL A 92 -13.52 -13.49 -7.47
CA VAL A 92 -13.46 -14.65 -6.57
C VAL A 92 -14.06 -14.29 -5.22
N PRO A 93 -15.27 -14.74 -4.89
CA PRO A 93 -15.88 -14.56 -3.58
C PRO A 93 -15.19 -15.48 -2.56
N MET A 94 -14.57 -14.90 -1.53
CA MET A 94 -13.89 -15.64 -0.45
C MET A 94 -14.74 -15.77 0.80
N SER A 95 -15.68 -14.85 1.01
CA SER A 95 -16.67 -14.86 2.09
C SER A 95 -17.74 -13.82 1.79
N GLU A 96 -18.80 -13.73 2.60
CA GLU A 96 -19.86 -12.71 2.49
C GLU A 96 -19.33 -11.26 2.39
N HIS A 97 -18.14 -11.00 2.96
CA HIS A 97 -17.56 -9.66 3.04
C HIS A 97 -16.21 -9.52 2.35
N ARG A 98 -15.70 -10.59 1.71
CA ARG A 98 -14.37 -10.59 1.11
C ARG A 98 -14.40 -11.14 -0.30
N VAL A 99 -14.08 -10.27 -1.25
CA VAL A 99 -14.04 -10.58 -2.68
C VAL A 99 -12.67 -10.21 -3.22
N PHE A 100 -12.03 -11.13 -3.93
CA PHE A 100 -10.84 -10.83 -4.72
C PHE A 100 -11.24 -10.52 -6.15
N ARG A 101 -10.60 -9.53 -6.74
CA ARG A 101 -10.81 -9.11 -8.11
C ARG A 101 -9.49 -9.13 -8.85
N TYR A 102 -9.50 -9.71 -10.03
CA TYR A 102 -8.35 -9.82 -10.91
C TYR A 102 -8.66 -9.22 -12.26
N PHE A 103 -7.62 -8.72 -12.91
CA PHE A 103 -7.71 -8.01 -14.18
C PHE A 103 -6.61 -8.54 -15.12
N LYS A 104 -6.91 -8.60 -16.40
CA LYS A 104 -5.91 -8.83 -17.43
C LYS A 104 -5.10 -7.58 -17.70
N GLU A 105 -3.92 -7.73 -18.25
CA GLU A 105 -3.09 -6.60 -18.68
C GLU A 105 -3.82 -5.72 -19.69
N GLU A 106 -4.53 -6.33 -20.64
CA GLU A 106 -5.29 -5.63 -21.65
C GLU A 106 -6.41 -4.77 -21.04
N THR A 107 -7.03 -5.25 -19.97
CA THR A 107 -8.08 -4.48 -19.23
C THR A 107 -7.47 -3.27 -18.53
N LEU A 108 -6.28 -3.41 -17.95
CA LEU A 108 -5.54 -2.29 -17.37
C LEU A 108 -5.20 -1.24 -18.43
N GLU A 109 -4.63 -1.68 -19.57
CA GLU A 109 -4.25 -0.79 -20.66
C GLU A 109 -5.45 -0.08 -21.29
N ALA A 110 -6.53 -0.82 -21.55
CA ALA A 110 -7.78 -0.27 -22.10
C ALA A 110 -8.38 0.76 -21.16
N THR A 111 -8.42 0.46 -19.85
CA THR A 111 -8.91 1.38 -18.82
C THR A 111 -8.07 2.64 -18.75
N ALA A 112 -6.76 2.50 -18.72
CA ALA A 112 -5.84 3.64 -18.67
C ALA A 112 -6.04 4.55 -19.91
N ARG A 113 -6.20 3.97 -21.08
CA ARG A 113 -6.47 4.70 -22.33
C ARG A 113 -7.84 5.39 -22.30
N GLN A 114 -8.88 4.69 -21.82
CA GLN A 114 -10.24 5.21 -21.76
C GLN A 114 -10.35 6.46 -20.86
N TYR A 115 -9.66 6.44 -19.71
CA TYR A 115 -9.74 7.52 -18.73
C TYR A 115 -8.57 8.50 -18.79
N GLY A 116 -7.65 8.33 -19.76
CA GLY A 116 -6.47 9.18 -19.89
C GLY A 116 -5.46 9.04 -18.75
N TRP A 117 -5.42 7.88 -18.08
CA TRP A 117 -4.47 7.61 -17.01
C TRP A 117 -3.12 7.19 -17.57
N ARG A 118 -2.06 7.59 -16.89
CA ARG A 118 -0.71 7.12 -17.21
C ARG A 118 -0.46 5.78 -16.51
N LEU A 119 0.04 4.81 -17.26
CA LEU A 119 0.53 3.56 -16.68
C LEU A 119 1.88 3.79 -16.01
N ILE A 120 2.03 3.25 -14.81
CA ILE A 120 3.28 3.24 -14.06
C ILE A 120 4.02 1.93 -14.37
N ASN A 121 5.20 2.03 -14.97
CA ASN A 121 6.11 0.93 -15.27
C ASN A 121 7.54 1.32 -14.92
N ASP A 122 8.48 0.40 -15.04
CA ASP A 122 9.87 0.63 -14.66
C ASP A 122 10.57 1.70 -15.52
N GLU A 123 10.13 1.89 -16.78
CA GLU A 123 10.71 2.86 -17.71
C GLU A 123 10.35 4.32 -17.33
N ASN A 124 9.11 4.54 -16.88
CA ASN A 124 8.61 5.89 -16.59
C ASN A 124 8.55 6.22 -15.09
N ARG A 125 8.79 5.25 -14.21
CA ARG A 125 8.64 5.39 -12.76
C ARG A 125 9.49 6.53 -12.18
N LYS A 126 10.75 6.66 -12.61
CA LYS A 126 11.61 7.76 -12.20
C LYS A 126 11.06 9.12 -12.65
N LEU A 127 10.60 9.23 -13.90
CA LEU A 127 10.00 10.47 -14.41
C LEU A 127 8.77 10.86 -13.61
N LEU A 128 7.88 9.89 -13.34
CA LEU A 128 6.69 10.11 -12.52
C LEU A 128 7.04 10.53 -11.08
N PHE A 129 8.10 9.95 -10.51
CA PHE A 129 8.60 10.36 -9.20
C PHE A 129 9.07 11.82 -9.22
N MET A 130 9.86 12.23 -10.21
CA MET A 130 10.33 13.61 -10.34
C MET A 130 9.17 14.59 -10.59
N ASP A 131 8.20 14.21 -11.42
CA ASP A 131 6.98 15.01 -11.65
C ASP A 131 6.18 15.20 -10.36
N MET A 132 6.02 14.11 -9.56
CA MET A 132 5.34 14.19 -8.28
C MET A 132 6.06 15.12 -7.29
N VAL A 133 7.40 15.13 -7.32
CA VAL A 133 8.20 16.04 -6.49
C VAL A 133 8.00 17.49 -6.96
N ARG A 134 8.07 17.77 -8.26
CA ARG A 134 7.89 19.13 -8.84
C ARG A 134 6.49 19.67 -8.59
N GLN A 135 5.45 18.83 -8.75
CA GLN A 135 4.04 19.21 -8.61
C GLN A 135 3.52 19.10 -7.17
N MET A 136 4.40 18.86 -6.21
CA MET A 136 4.05 18.59 -4.84
C MET A 136 3.03 19.58 -4.26
N ASP A 137 1.80 19.08 -4.01
CA ASP A 137 0.76 19.80 -3.27
C ASP A 137 1.01 19.73 -1.78
N MET A 138 0.84 20.87 -1.10
CA MET A 138 1.15 20.98 0.32
C MET A 138 -0.03 21.47 1.14
N SER A 139 -0.63 20.55 1.90
CA SER A 139 -1.52 20.88 3.01
C SER A 139 -0.76 21.19 4.29
N TYR A 140 0.40 20.57 4.48
CA TYR A 140 1.39 20.73 5.55
C TYR A 140 2.78 20.74 4.97
N SER A 141 3.78 21.18 5.71
CA SER A 141 5.19 21.13 5.32
C SER A 141 5.79 19.70 5.31
N TYR A 142 4.99 18.67 5.56
CA TYR A 142 5.45 17.31 5.81
C TYR A 142 6.13 16.65 4.61
N LYS A 143 5.61 16.80 3.39
CA LYS A 143 6.16 16.14 2.20
C LYS A 143 7.61 16.57 1.89
N PRO A 144 7.94 17.88 1.80
CA PRO A 144 9.31 18.29 1.58
C PRO A 144 10.24 17.93 2.76
N VAL A 145 9.78 18.02 4.00
CA VAL A 145 10.56 17.58 5.16
C VAL A 145 10.87 16.08 5.08
N PHE A 146 9.89 15.27 4.68
CA PHE A 146 10.03 13.84 4.49
C PHE A 146 11.04 13.48 3.41
N LEU A 147 10.95 14.08 2.24
CA LEU A 147 11.90 13.84 1.14
C LEU A 147 13.33 14.23 1.54
N LYS A 148 13.50 15.37 2.21
CA LYS A 148 14.81 15.78 2.74
C LYS A 148 15.34 14.78 3.76
N ALA A 149 14.51 14.26 4.66
CA ALA A 149 14.87 13.22 5.61
C ALA A 149 15.32 11.93 4.91
N VAL A 150 14.56 11.47 3.91
CA VAL A 150 14.88 10.28 3.12
C VAL A 150 16.21 10.47 2.40
N LEU A 151 16.43 11.57 1.68
CA LEU A 151 17.67 11.83 0.95
C LEU A 151 18.88 11.95 1.88
N ALA A 152 18.70 12.52 3.08
CA ALA A 152 19.78 12.71 4.05
C ALA A 152 20.15 11.42 4.83
N LYS A 153 19.23 10.47 4.98
CA LYS A 153 19.38 9.33 5.89
C LYS A 153 19.32 7.97 5.20
N ALA A 154 18.95 7.89 3.93
CA ALA A 154 18.91 6.62 3.21
C ALA A 154 20.32 6.07 2.96
N ASP A 155 20.44 4.76 3.05
CA ASP A 155 21.64 4.02 2.68
C ASP A 155 21.83 3.97 1.15
N SER A 156 22.90 3.32 0.70
CA SER A 156 23.21 3.17 -0.73
C SER A 156 22.14 2.43 -1.52
N ARG A 157 21.23 1.71 -0.84
CA ARG A 157 20.11 0.98 -1.44
C ARG A 157 18.77 1.72 -1.36
N GLY A 158 18.77 2.95 -0.82
CA GLY A 158 17.55 3.74 -0.66
C GLY A 158 16.69 3.33 0.54
N LYS A 159 17.30 2.65 1.53
CA LYS A 159 16.63 2.24 2.75
C LYS A 159 16.91 3.21 3.88
N VAL A 160 15.88 3.60 4.60
CA VAL A 160 15.97 4.51 5.74
C VAL A 160 15.11 3.99 6.89
N ARG A 161 15.61 4.10 8.11
CA ARG A 161 14.83 3.74 9.30
C ARG A 161 13.76 4.80 9.57
N LEU A 162 12.59 4.37 9.94
CA LEU A 162 11.50 5.28 10.32
C LEU A 162 11.86 6.13 11.55
N ASP A 163 12.70 5.58 12.45
CA ASP A 163 13.24 6.32 13.59
C ASP A 163 14.09 7.52 13.15
N ASP A 164 14.95 7.35 12.12
CA ASP A 164 15.82 8.41 11.59
C ASP A 164 15.00 9.51 10.90
N ILE A 165 13.94 9.13 10.18
CA ILE A 165 12.99 10.10 9.60
C ILE A 165 12.29 10.86 10.73
N SER A 166 11.81 10.16 11.75
CA SER A 166 11.12 10.77 12.89
C SER A 166 12.01 11.76 13.64
N ALA A 167 13.28 11.39 13.84
CA ALA A 167 14.28 12.28 14.45
C ALA A 167 14.52 13.53 13.59
N TYR A 168 14.65 13.36 12.26
CA TYR A 168 14.78 14.48 11.33
C TYR A 168 13.60 15.45 11.39
N PHE A 169 12.36 14.93 11.47
CA PHE A 169 11.16 15.74 11.63
C PHE A 169 11.20 16.54 12.94
N ARG A 170 11.56 15.88 14.04
CA ARG A 170 11.70 16.52 15.35
C ARG A 170 12.70 17.66 15.29
N ASP A 171 13.89 17.39 14.79
CA ASP A 171 14.98 18.38 14.69
C ASP A 171 14.56 19.58 13.83
N PHE A 172 13.91 19.32 12.69
CA PHE A 172 13.44 20.37 11.80
C PHE A 172 12.43 21.30 12.49
N TYR A 173 11.41 20.74 13.15
CA TYR A 173 10.38 21.55 13.80
C TYR A 173 10.87 22.20 15.09
N GLU A 174 11.78 21.58 15.81
CA GLU A 174 12.37 22.17 17.01
C GLU A 174 13.31 23.33 16.68
N GLN A 175 14.09 23.23 15.60
CA GLN A 175 14.88 24.35 15.11
C GLN A 175 14.00 25.56 14.76
N ARG A 176 12.87 25.33 14.12
CA ARG A 176 11.90 26.42 13.83
C ARG A 176 11.33 27.03 15.11
N ARG A 177 10.96 26.18 16.07
CA ARG A 177 10.44 26.63 17.37
C ARG A 177 11.45 27.49 18.11
N SER A 178 12.68 27.02 18.19
CA SER A 178 13.78 27.71 18.88
C SER A 178 14.14 29.04 18.21
N ALA A 179 13.94 29.15 16.90
CA ALA A 179 14.12 30.38 16.14
C ALA A 179 12.92 31.34 16.22
N GLY A 180 11.87 30.99 16.96
CA GLY A 180 10.63 31.80 17.04
C GLY A 180 9.81 31.83 15.77
N LEU A 181 10.07 30.89 14.83
CA LEU A 181 9.35 30.79 13.57
C LEU A 181 8.11 29.93 13.69
N VAL A 182 7.15 30.13 12.80
CA VAL A 182 5.97 29.26 12.70
C VAL A 182 6.43 27.83 12.47
N VAL A 183 6.06 26.91 13.39
CA VAL A 183 6.43 25.49 13.32
C VAL A 183 5.63 24.77 12.24
N GLU A 184 4.29 24.79 12.39
CA GLU A 184 3.33 24.21 11.45
C GLU A 184 1.93 24.79 11.76
N LYS A 185 0.88 24.33 11.07
CA LYS A 185 -0.51 24.70 11.41
C LYS A 185 -0.85 24.35 12.85
N PRO A 186 -1.78 25.08 13.51
CA PRO A 186 -2.09 24.90 14.93
C PRO A 186 -2.56 23.49 15.32
N ASN A 187 -3.20 22.76 14.40
CA ASN A 187 -3.70 21.40 14.63
C ASN A 187 -2.63 20.30 14.44
N SER A 188 -1.45 20.66 13.94
CA SER A 188 -0.32 19.71 13.80
C SER A 188 0.18 19.24 15.16
N ILE A 189 0.53 17.95 15.27
CA ILE A 189 1.19 17.40 16.46
C ILE A 189 2.54 18.10 16.71
N PHE A 190 3.26 18.48 15.66
CA PHE A 190 4.56 19.13 15.74
C PHE A 190 4.45 20.57 16.28
N THR A 191 3.33 21.25 16.05
CA THR A 191 3.04 22.56 16.66
C THR A 191 2.65 22.42 18.13
N LYS A 192 1.76 21.47 18.45
CA LYS A 192 1.29 21.24 19.82
C LYS A 192 2.43 20.82 20.75
N GLY A 193 3.41 20.08 20.24
CA GLY A 193 4.47 19.50 21.06
C GLY A 193 3.99 18.34 21.95
N GLY A 194 4.90 17.80 22.77
CA GLY A 194 4.56 16.73 23.73
C GLY A 194 4.21 15.37 23.10
N TYR A 195 4.39 15.21 21.79
CA TYR A 195 4.16 13.94 21.08
C TYR A 195 5.28 12.93 21.34
N THR A 196 4.91 11.66 21.36
CA THR A 196 5.84 10.52 21.41
C THR A 196 6.39 10.20 20.03
N ASP A 197 7.51 9.45 19.99
CA ASP A 197 8.08 8.96 18.73
C ASP A 197 7.07 8.12 17.92
N LYS A 198 6.28 7.29 18.60
CA LYS A 198 5.23 6.49 17.96
C LYS A 198 4.14 7.35 17.32
N GLU A 199 3.78 8.46 17.92
CA GLU A 199 2.80 9.40 17.34
C GLU A 199 3.38 10.13 16.14
N ALA A 200 4.64 10.57 16.21
CA ALA A 200 5.34 11.16 15.08
C ALA A 200 5.44 10.17 13.91
N GLN A 201 5.87 8.95 14.15
CA GLN A 201 5.95 7.88 13.14
C GLN A 201 4.59 7.58 12.51
N ARG A 202 3.54 7.47 13.33
CA ARG A 202 2.17 7.26 12.83
C ARG A 202 1.71 8.42 11.93
N ASN A 203 2.00 9.65 12.32
CA ASN A 203 1.69 10.83 11.53
C ASN A 203 2.45 10.83 10.20
N ILE A 204 3.76 10.54 10.22
CA ILE A 204 4.61 10.46 9.02
C ILE A 204 4.10 9.37 8.06
N LEU A 205 3.72 8.22 8.57
CA LEU A 205 3.18 7.13 7.74
C LEU A 205 1.81 7.46 7.16
N ALA A 206 0.94 8.12 7.92
CA ALA A 206 -0.38 8.54 7.44
C ALA A 206 -0.29 9.70 6.44
N ASN A 207 0.64 10.62 6.66
CA ASN A 207 0.90 11.77 5.81
C ASN A 207 2.31 12.34 6.15
N PRO A 208 3.31 12.27 5.31
CA PRO A 208 3.29 12.25 3.85
C PRO A 208 3.55 10.90 3.17
N PHE A 209 4.03 9.88 3.91
CA PHE A 209 4.48 8.61 3.34
C PHE A 209 3.40 7.93 2.49
N LYS A 210 2.15 7.92 2.97
CA LYS A 210 1.02 7.25 2.29
C LYS A 210 0.93 7.61 0.80
N ARG A 211 1.17 8.85 0.42
CA ARG A 211 1.14 9.28 -0.98
C ARG A 211 2.22 8.62 -1.83
N PHE A 212 3.43 8.45 -1.28
CA PHE A 212 4.53 7.79 -1.97
C PHE A 212 4.32 6.27 -2.05
N GLU A 213 3.68 5.69 -1.05
CA GLU A 213 3.29 4.28 -1.03
C GLU A 213 2.21 3.99 -2.08
N ASP A 214 1.17 4.82 -2.16
CA ASP A 214 0.07 4.67 -3.12
C ASP A 214 0.55 4.74 -4.57
N MET A 215 1.58 5.55 -4.83
CA MET A 215 2.23 5.66 -6.15
C MET A 215 3.34 4.64 -6.37
N GLN A 216 3.51 3.65 -5.50
CA GLN A 216 4.61 2.67 -5.51
C GLN A 216 6.02 3.27 -5.57
N MET A 217 6.19 4.48 -5.15
CA MET A 217 7.51 5.13 -5.10
C MET A 217 8.29 4.77 -3.85
N MET A 218 7.59 4.32 -2.81
CA MET A 218 8.20 3.87 -1.55
C MET A 218 7.39 2.73 -0.93
N ARG A 219 8.06 1.92 -0.11
CA ARG A 219 7.45 0.81 0.62
C ARG A 219 7.88 0.83 2.08
N HIS A 220 6.96 0.53 2.99
CA HIS A 220 7.24 0.38 4.41
C HIS A 220 7.23 -1.09 4.83
N THR A 221 8.35 -1.57 5.35
CA THR A 221 8.46 -2.89 5.98
C THR A 221 8.24 -2.75 7.49
N LYS A 222 6.99 -2.97 7.92
CA LYS A 222 6.54 -2.74 9.31
C LYS A 222 7.39 -3.46 10.36
N THR A 223 7.75 -4.72 10.12
CA THR A 223 8.52 -5.56 11.05
C THR A 223 9.93 -5.04 11.31
N LEU A 224 10.50 -4.32 10.36
CA LEU A 224 11.85 -3.76 10.44
C LEU A 224 11.85 -2.25 10.72
N GLY A 225 10.71 -1.59 10.62
CA GLY A 225 10.63 -0.13 10.71
C GLY A 225 11.42 0.58 9.63
N ILE A 226 11.48 0.00 8.42
CA ILE A 226 12.28 0.53 7.30
C ILE A 226 11.33 1.03 6.20
N ILE A 227 11.60 2.23 5.73
CA ILE A 227 11.07 2.76 4.47
C ILE A 227 12.13 2.58 3.40
N GLU A 228 11.74 2.04 2.27
CA GLU A 228 12.60 1.81 1.10
C GLU A 228 12.03 2.59 -0.08
N VAL A 229 12.86 3.42 -0.69
CA VAL A 229 12.54 4.04 -1.99
C VAL A 229 12.56 2.92 -3.03
N GLU A 230 11.66 2.99 -3.99
CA GLU A 230 11.58 2.00 -5.06
C GLU A 230 12.98 1.82 -5.70
N PRO A 231 13.49 0.57 -5.77
CA PRO A 231 14.89 0.34 -6.16
C PRO A 231 15.26 0.86 -7.55
N THR A 232 14.33 0.80 -8.52
CA THR A 232 14.57 1.30 -9.89
C THR A 232 14.73 2.82 -9.88
N VAL A 233 13.90 3.52 -9.10
CA VAL A 233 14.01 4.97 -8.89
C VAL A 233 15.32 5.31 -8.20
N TRP A 234 15.60 4.68 -7.05
CA TRP A 234 16.78 5.03 -6.24
C TRP A 234 18.10 4.84 -6.99
N LYS A 235 18.25 3.70 -7.69
CA LYS A 235 19.47 3.37 -8.43
C LYS A 235 19.71 4.28 -9.64
N THR A 236 18.65 4.84 -10.20
CA THR A 236 18.74 5.70 -11.40
C THR A 236 18.76 7.18 -11.09
N LEU A 237 18.46 7.59 -9.83
CA LEU A 237 18.62 8.98 -9.40
C LEU A 237 20.09 9.37 -9.35
N THR A 238 20.47 10.35 -10.17
CA THR A 238 21.81 10.95 -10.12
C THR A 238 21.94 11.89 -8.92
N GLN A 239 23.18 12.30 -8.61
CA GLN A 239 23.41 13.25 -7.52
C GLN A 239 22.77 14.61 -7.85
N GLU A 240 22.85 15.06 -9.09
CA GLU A 240 22.23 16.30 -9.56
C GLU A 240 20.70 16.28 -9.38
N GLU A 241 20.07 15.15 -9.67
CA GLU A 241 18.62 14.98 -9.45
C GLU A 241 18.26 14.97 -7.95
N LYS A 242 19.10 14.39 -7.10
CA LYS A 242 18.90 14.47 -5.63
C LYS A 242 19.04 15.91 -5.13
N ASP A 243 19.98 16.67 -5.66
CA ASP A 243 20.19 18.08 -5.32
C ASP A 243 19.03 18.94 -5.86
N GLU A 244 18.49 18.62 -7.04
CA GLU A 244 17.26 19.23 -7.57
C GLU A 244 16.08 19.00 -6.63
N ILE A 245 15.88 17.76 -6.14
CA ILE A 245 14.82 17.43 -5.18
C ILE A 245 14.95 18.26 -3.91
N ILE A 246 16.16 18.40 -3.37
CA ILE A 246 16.42 19.23 -2.19
C ILE A 246 16.08 20.69 -2.46
N THR A 247 16.45 21.21 -3.64
CA THR A 247 16.15 22.59 -4.05
C THR A 247 14.65 22.81 -4.11
N ILE A 248 13.92 21.93 -4.79
CA ILE A 248 12.45 21.98 -4.87
C ILE A 248 11.83 21.93 -3.48
N CYS A 249 12.31 21.03 -2.60
CA CYS A 249 11.83 20.95 -1.23
C CYS A 249 12.03 22.26 -0.45
N ASN A 250 13.18 22.92 -0.61
CA ASN A 250 13.46 24.19 0.04
C ASN A 250 12.55 25.31 -0.49
N GLU A 251 12.35 25.40 -1.78
CA GLU A 251 11.42 26.36 -2.40
C GLU A 251 9.99 26.15 -1.94
N LYS A 252 9.52 24.89 -1.91
CA LYS A 252 8.19 24.55 -1.41
C LYS A 252 8.02 24.92 0.07
N LEU A 253 9.04 24.69 0.90
CA LEU A 253 9.02 25.11 2.30
C LEU A 253 8.97 26.61 2.44
N MET A 254 9.76 27.35 1.67
CA MET A 254 9.73 28.81 1.66
C MET A 254 8.35 29.34 1.26
N GLN A 255 7.78 28.85 0.16
CA GLN A 255 6.44 29.22 -0.30
C GLN A 255 5.35 28.83 0.72
N TYR A 256 5.51 27.71 1.40
CA TYR A 256 4.55 27.26 2.42
C TYR A 256 4.55 28.22 3.60
N TYR A 257 5.72 28.53 4.15
CA TYR A 257 5.84 29.35 5.34
C TYR A 257 5.62 30.85 5.09
N SER A 258 5.82 31.34 3.87
CA SER A 258 5.48 32.73 3.52
C SER A 258 3.98 33.05 3.67
N ARG A 259 3.12 32.05 3.76
CA ARG A 259 1.67 32.23 4.00
C ARG A 259 1.34 32.59 5.47
N PHE A 260 2.30 32.48 6.36
CA PHE A 260 2.15 32.72 7.80
C PHE A 260 2.96 33.94 8.27
N SER A 261 3.64 34.62 7.35
CA SER A 261 4.46 35.81 7.60
C SER A 261 3.62 37.07 7.51
#